data_e765627ba689ec09b9d26309f2d91b48
#
_entry.id   e765627ba689ec09b9d26309f2d91b48
#
_cell.length_a   1.000
_cell.length_b   1.000
_cell.length_c   1.000
_cell.angle_alpha   90.00
_cell.angle_beta   90.00
_cell.angle_gamma   90.00
#
_symmetry.space_group_name_H-M   'P 1'
#
loop_
_entity.id
_entity.type
_entity.pdbx_description
1 polymer ?
#
loop_
_entity_poly.entity_id
_entity_poly.type
_entity_poly.pdbx_seq_one_letter_code
_entity_poly.pdbx_strand_id
1 'polypeptide(L)'
;MNNQATDIFPRRLKQARLMRGISLEKLAQSMAVPVSKQAINKYEKGQMKPDSRILIDLANALDMKIDYFFRPFTVEVDKVEFRKKSGFTEKMANAVKVRVREELERYLEIEQIAGSQVHFTLPRKEVRTQEEAKEFAGEIRQILSLGNDGISNVIEVLEDNGIKVIELSENEGFDGLSGFANEEIPLIVVNGNFPTERKRFTALHELGHLLLNIPADLTSKEIESLCNAFASEMLLPAVVLKSKLG
;
A
#
# COMPACT_ATOMS: atom_id res chain seq x y z
N MET A 1 -12.62 -15.69 -25.63
CA MET A 1 -11.23 -15.35 -25.96
C MET A 1 -11.00 -13.88 -25.70
N ASN A 2 -10.29 -13.62 -24.72
CA ASN A 2 -9.73 -12.48 -24.01
C ASN A 2 -9.92 -11.07 -24.56
N ASN A 3 -10.84 -10.37 -23.92
CA ASN A 3 -10.98 -8.91 -23.97
C ASN A 3 -9.93 -8.16 -23.10
N GLN A 4 -9.02 -8.89 -22.43
CA GLN A 4 -8.03 -8.31 -21.50
C GLN A 4 -6.89 -7.52 -22.19
N ALA A 5 -6.45 -7.94 -23.37
CA ALA A 5 -5.35 -7.27 -24.06
C ALA A 5 -5.73 -5.88 -24.63
N THR A 6 -7.00 -5.63 -24.89
CA THR A 6 -7.51 -4.36 -25.44
C THR A 6 -7.61 -3.25 -24.38
N ASP A 7 -7.52 -3.58 -23.11
CA ASP A 7 -7.77 -2.66 -21.99
C ASP A 7 -6.48 -2.21 -21.25
N ILE A 8 -5.31 -2.73 -21.61
CA ILE A 8 -4.05 -2.43 -20.91
C ILE A 8 -3.64 -0.97 -21.11
N PHE A 9 -3.47 -0.53 -22.35
CA PHE A 9 -3.02 0.83 -22.65
C PHE A 9 -3.92 1.92 -22.03
N PRO A 10 -5.25 1.87 -22.17
CA PRO A 10 -6.15 2.85 -21.56
C PRO A 10 -5.98 2.97 -20.06
N ARG A 11 -5.91 1.83 -19.38
CA ARG A 11 -5.76 1.76 -17.91
C ARG A 11 -4.38 2.27 -17.48
N ARG A 12 -3.29 1.89 -18.16
CA ARG A 12 -1.91 2.35 -17.89
C ARG A 12 -1.78 3.86 -18.14
N LEU A 13 -2.37 4.39 -19.20
CA LEU A 13 -2.37 5.84 -19.44
C LEU A 13 -3.06 6.61 -18.32
N LYS A 14 -4.24 6.17 -17.90
CA LYS A 14 -4.95 6.77 -16.77
C LYS A 14 -4.13 6.66 -15.48
N GLN A 15 -3.51 5.51 -15.24
CA GLN A 15 -2.65 5.28 -14.07
C GLN A 15 -1.46 6.26 -14.07
N ALA A 16 -0.71 6.36 -15.15
CA ALA A 16 0.43 7.26 -15.26
C ALA A 16 0.04 8.73 -14.99
N ARG A 17 -1.08 9.19 -15.54
CA ARG A 17 -1.59 10.54 -15.28
C ARG A 17 -1.97 10.75 -13.81
N LEU A 18 -2.62 9.77 -13.19
CA LEU A 18 -2.99 9.83 -11.76
C LEU A 18 -1.76 9.81 -10.85
N MET A 19 -0.73 9.03 -11.18
CA MET A 19 0.55 9.02 -10.47
C MET A 19 1.22 10.40 -10.49
N ARG A 20 1.12 11.15 -11.60
CA ARG A 20 1.60 12.53 -11.70
C ARG A 20 0.67 13.54 -11.01
N GLY A 21 -0.49 13.13 -10.49
CA GLY A 21 -1.45 14.01 -9.84
C GLY A 21 -2.08 15.06 -10.75
N ILE A 22 -1.98 14.90 -12.09
CA ILE A 22 -2.44 15.90 -13.05
C ILE A 22 -3.82 15.57 -13.63
N SER A 23 -4.56 16.64 -14.01
CA SER A 23 -5.84 16.53 -14.71
C SER A 23 -5.64 16.21 -16.19
N LEU A 24 -6.71 15.79 -16.88
CA LEU A 24 -6.72 15.63 -18.35
C LEU A 24 -6.36 16.93 -19.07
N GLU A 25 -6.81 18.06 -18.56
CA GLU A 25 -6.50 19.40 -19.07
C GLU A 25 -5.00 19.70 -18.95
N LYS A 26 -4.43 19.43 -17.75
CA LYS A 26 -3.01 19.68 -17.50
C LYS A 26 -2.12 18.78 -18.36
N LEU A 27 -2.51 17.51 -18.56
CA LEU A 27 -1.81 16.61 -19.45
C LEU A 27 -1.86 17.13 -20.91
N ALA A 28 -3.04 17.54 -21.39
CA ALA A 28 -3.17 18.11 -22.73
C ALA A 28 -2.28 19.34 -22.94
N GLN A 29 -2.16 20.21 -21.92
CA GLN A 29 -1.30 21.41 -21.94
C GLN A 29 0.20 21.09 -21.89
N SER A 30 0.61 19.96 -21.33
CA SER A 30 2.01 19.55 -21.23
C SER A 30 2.53 18.81 -22.46
N MET A 31 1.66 18.46 -23.39
CA MET A 31 2.03 17.79 -24.64
C MET A 31 2.61 18.76 -25.68
N ALA A 32 3.65 18.33 -26.37
CA ALA A 32 4.23 19.08 -27.50
C ALA A 32 3.35 18.96 -28.76
N VAL A 33 2.70 17.81 -28.96
CA VAL A 33 1.71 17.60 -30.01
C VAL A 33 0.35 18.06 -29.52
N PRO A 34 -0.32 19.02 -30.19
CA PRO A 34 -1.63 19.50 -29.74
C PRO A 34 -2.69 18.38 -29.67
N VAL A 35 -3.12 18.03 -28.49
CA VAL A 35 -4.16 17.02 -28.26
C VAL A 35 -5.19 17.59 -27.28
N SER A 36 -6.48 17.44 -27.60
CA SER A 36 -7.53 17.90 -26.69
C SER A 36 -7.71 16.98 -25.49
N LYS A 37 -8.19 17.53 -24.36
CA LYS A 37 -8.56 16.71 -23.20
C LYS A 37 -9.60 15.64 -23.50
N GLN A 38 -10.49 15.92 -24.46
CA GLN A 38 -11.49 14.96 -24.92
C GLN A 38 -10.85 13.76 -25.63
N ALA A 39 -9.80 14.00 -26.44
CA ALA A 39 -9.04 12.94 -27.08
C ALA A 39 -8.30 12.08 -26.05
N ILE A 40 -7.64 12.69 -25.06
CA ILE A 40 -6.97 11.96 -23.97
C ILE A 40 -7.98 11.14 -23.18
N ASN A 41 -9.16 11.69 -22.87
CA ASN A 41 -10.23 10.95 -22.19
C ASN A 41 -10.72 9.74 -23.02
N LYS A 42 -10.79 9.86 -24.34
CA LYS A 42 -11.13 8.73 -25.23
C LYS A 42 -10.01 7.68 -25.25
N TYR A 43 -8.74 8.08 -25.17
CA TYR A 43 -7.61 7.15 -25.02
C TYR A 43 -7.71 6.39 -23.69
N GLU A 44 -7.97 7.09 -22.58
CA GLU A 44 -8.12 6.46 -21.25
C GLU A 44 -9.35 5.54 -21.13
N LYS A 45 -10.35 5.74 -22.00
CA LYS A 45 -11.55 4.87 -22.09
C LYS A 45 -11.45 3.76 -23.13
N GLY A 46 -10.33 3.66 -23.85
CA GLY A 46 -10.18 2.68 -24.92
C GLY A 46 -11.06 2.95 -26.15
N GLN A 47 -11.67 4.13 -26.24
CA GLN A 47 -12.57 4.53 -27.35
C GLN A 47 -11.80 4.99 -28.59
N MET A 48 -10.52 5.31 -28.42
CA MET A 48 -9.63 5.73 -29.50
C MET A 48 -8.20 5.30 -29.14
N LYS A 49 -7.36 5.02 -30.15
CA LYS A 49 -5.94 4.72 -29.96
C LYS A 49 -5.12 5.92 -30.44
N PRO A 50 -4.08 6.34 -29.72
CA PRO A 50 -3.13 7.31 -30.20
C PRO A 50 -2.29 6.71 -31.35
N ASP A 51 -1.83 7.55 -32.27
CA ASP A 51 -0.77 7.17 -33.19
C ASP A 51 0.61 7.16 -32.46
N SER A 52 1.64 6.68 -33.15
CA SER A 52 2.97 6.54 -32.56
C SER A 52 3.58 7.89 -32.11
N ARG A 53 3.27 8.99 -32.78
CA ARG A 53 3.77 10.31 -32.43
C ARG A 53 3.13 10.83 -31.16
N ILE A 54 1.81 10.66 -31.01
CA ILE A 54 1.07 11.03 -29.82
C ILE A 54 1.47 10.11 -28.67
N LEU A 55 1.69 8.81 -28.91
CA LEU A 55 2.13 7.87 -27.88
C LEU A 55 3.50 8.26 -27.28
N ILE A 56 4.46 8.62 -28.14
CA ILE A 56 5.78 9.08 -27.69
C ILE A 56 5.65 10.37 -26.87
N ASP A 57 4.81 11.29 -27.30
CA ASP A 57 4.62 12.56 -26.61
C ASP A 57 3.88 12.37 -25.25
N LEU A 58 2.90 11.48 -25.17
CA LEU A 58 2.29 11.06 -23.90
C LEU A 58 3.33 10.47 -22.96
N ALA A 59 4.23 9.62 -23.45
CA ALA A 59 5.30 9.04 -22.68
C ALA A 59 6.23 10.11 -22.09
N ASN A 60 6.64 11.07 -22.91
CA ASN A 60 7.47 12.20 -22.48
C ASN A 60 6.74 13.11 -21.48
N ALA A 61 5.50 13.50 -21.77
CA ALA A 61 4.71 14.37 -20.91
C ALA A 61 4.42 13.75 -19.52
N LEU A 62 4.36 12.42 -19.45
CA LEU A 62 4.15 11.65 -18.22
C LEU A 62 5.47 11.15 -17.60
N ASP A 63 6.63 11.39 -18.26
CA ASP A 63 7.94 10.89 -17.86
C ASP A 63 7.92 9.36 -17.62
N MET A 64 7.40 8.64 -18.61
CA MET A 64 7.28 7.19 -18.62
C MET A 64 7.98 6.62 -19.86
N LYS A 65 8.48 5.39 -19.74
CA LYS A 65 8.91 4.63 -20.94
C LYS A 65 7.68 4.15 -21.71
N ILE A 66 7.81 4.03 -23.03
CA ILE A 66 6.70 3.58 -23.89
C ILE A 66 6.22 2.18 -23.47
N ASP A 67 7.13 1.29 -23.12
CA ASP A 67 6.83 -0.09 -22.70
C ASP A 67 5.89 -0.15 -21.49
N TYR A 68 5.93 0.86 -20.61
CA TYR A 68 5.05 0.98 -19.47
C TYR A 68 3.56 0.87 -19.85
N PHE A 69 3.18 1.51 -20.96
CA PHE A 69 1.77 1.53 -21.38
C PHE A 69 1.25 0.20 -21.89
N PHE A 70 2.11 -0.76 -22.16
CA PHE A 70 1.77 -2.10 -22.66
C PHE A 70 2.04 -3.21 -21.65
N ARG A 71 2.57 -2.87 -20.47
CA ARG A 71 2.88 -3.81 -19.41
C ARG A 71 1.58 -4.34 -18.79
N PRO A 72 1.37 -5.68 -18.74
CA PRO A 72 0.20 -6.25 -18.10
C PRO A 72 0.09 -5.82 -16.62
N PHE A 73 -1.15 -5.79 -16.11
CA PHE A 73 -1.37 -5.64 -14.67
C PHE A 73 -1.20 -7.00 -14.02
N THR A 74 -0.38 -7.09 -12.99
CA THR A 74 -0.11 -8.31 -12.22
C THR A 74 -0.69 -8.23 -10.81
N VAL A 75 -1.09 -7.02 -10.37
CA VAL A 75 -1.56 -6.74 -9.02
C VAL A 75 -2.91 -6.03 -9.03
N GLU A 76 -3.84 -6.55 -8.24
CA GLU A 76 -5.11 -5.89 -7.92
C GLU A 76 -5.08 -5.41 -6.47
N VAL A 77 -5.18 -4.09 -6.28
CA VAL A 77 -5.23 -3.43 -4.95
C VAL A 77 -6.61 -2.81 -4.66
N ASP A 78 -7.63 -3.19 -5.41
CA ASP A 78 -8.95 -2.54 -5.31
C ASP A 78 -9.63 -2.84 -3.97
N LYS A 79 -9.29 -3.95 -3.31
CA LYS A 79 -9.80 -4.37 -2.00
C LYS A 79 -8.96 -3.88 -0.82
N VAL A 80 -7.89 -3.11 -1.04
CA VAL A 80 -7.15 -2.48 0.04
C VAL A 80 -8.04 -1.41 0.68
N GLU A 81 -8.50 -1.66 1.87
CA GLU A 81 -9.29 -0.71 2.64
C GLU A 81 -8.40 0.40 3.18
N PHE A 82 -8.54 1.57 2.58
CA PHE A 82 -7.90 2.78 3.10
C PHE A 82 -8.74 3.30 4.26
N ARG A 83 -8.26 3.15 5.48
CA ARG A 83 -8.88 3.84 6.62
C ARG A 83 -8.64 5.34 6.49
N LYS A 84 -9.72 6.06 6.21
CA LYS A 84 -9.69 7.49 5.94
C LYS A 84 -9.51 8.25 7.25
N LYS A 85 -8.38 8.95 7.40
CA LYS A 85 -8.32 10.08 8.35
C LYS A 85 -9.20 11.23 7.86
N SER A 86 -9.67 12.06 8.81
CA SER A 86 -10.35 13.31 8.47
C SER A 86 -9.42 14.17 7.57
N GLY A 87 -9.89 14.51 6.36
CA GLY A 87 -9.10 15.25 5.37
C GLY A 87 -8.52 14.40 4.23
N PHE A 88 -8.53 13.07 4.32
CA PHE A 88 -8.09 12.20 3.23
C PHE A 88 -9.20 12.06 2.19
N THR A 89 -9.07 12.80 1.08
CA THR A 89 -10.09 12.83 0.03
C THR A 89 -10.06 11.56 -0.82
N GLU A 90 -11.19 11.25 -1.48
CA GLU A 90 -11.27 10.13 -2.42
C GLU A 90 -10.25 10.24 -3.57
N LYS A 91 -9.97 11.46 -4.02
CA LYS A 91 -8.94 11.73 -5.02
C LYS A 91 -7.54 11.35 -4.52
N MET A 92 -7.22 11.68 -3.27
CA MET A 92 -5.95 11.29 -2.63
C MET A 92 -5.86 9.78 -2.46
N ALA A 93 -6.93 9.14 -1.98
CA ALA A 93 -7.01 7.69 -1.86
C ALA A 93 -6.74 6.97 -3.19
N ASN A 94 -7.36 7.45 -4.28
CA ASN A 94 -7.14 6.88 -5.61
C ASN A 94 -5.71 7.10 -6.13
N ALA A 95 -5.09 8.25 -5.85
CA ALA A 95 -3.70 8.49 -6.21
C ALA A 95 -2.74 7.55 -5.45
N VAL A 96 -2.97 7.37 -4.14
CA VAL A 96 -2.19 6.43 -3.31
C VAL A 96 -2.37 4.99 -3.82
N LYS A 97 -3.60 4.54 -4.10
CA LYS A 97 -3.86 3.19 -4.66
C LYS A 97 -3.05 2.92 -5.93
N VAL A 98 -3.01 3.89 -6.83
CA VAL A 98 -2.29 3.76 -8.10
C VAL A 98 -0.79 3.60 -7.86
N ARG A 99 -0.21 4.36 -6.92
CA ARG A 99 1.22 4.26 -6.56
C ARG A 99 1.55 2.97 -5.85
N VAL A 100 0.73 2.59 -4.89
CA VAL A 100 0.88 1.30 -4.18
C VAL A 100 0.89 0.15 -5.17
N ARG A 101 -0.01 0.14 -6.15
CA ARG A 101 -0.03 -0.89 -7.19
C ARG A 101 1.28 -0.93 -7.96
N GLU A 102 1.79 0.21 -8.42
CA GLU A 102 3.03 0.30 -9.20
C GLU A 102 4.24 -0.20 -8.39
N GLU A 103 4.38 0.27 -7.14
CA GLU A 103 5.48 -0.17 -6.28
C GLU A 103 5.39 -1.66 -5.96
N LEU A 104 4.18 -2.17 -5.69
CA LEU A 104 3.98 -3.59 -5.41
C LEU A 104 4.23 -4.46 -6.65
N GLU A 105 3.84 -4.02 -7.87
CA GLU A 105 4.19 -4.74 -9.10
C GLU A 105 5.71 -4.88 -9.28
N ARG A 106 6.47 -3.80 -9.00
CA ARG A 106 7.93 -3.82 -9.05
C ARG A 106 8.54 -4.71 -7.98
N TYR A 107 8.01 -4.61 -6.76
CA TYR A 107 8.45 -5.42 -5.63
C TYR A 107 8.33 -6.91 -5.94
N LEU A 108 7.15 -7.35 -6.38
CA LEU A 108 6.89 -8.75 -6.71
C LEU A 108 7.71 -9.25 -7.92
N GLU A 109 7.96 -8.39 -8.91
CA GLU A 109 8.83 -8.71 -10.04
C GLU A 109 10.28 -8.95 -9.57
N ILE A 110 10.80 -8.10 -8.67
CA ILE A 110 12.15 -8.26 -8.10
C ILE A 110 12.24 -9.55 -7.28
N GLU A 111 11.26 -9.85 -6.42
CA GLU A 111 11.19 -11.10 -5.67
C GLU A 111 11.19 -12.34 -6.59
N GLN A 112 10.43 -12.26 -7.68
CA GLN A 112 10.37 -13.36 -8.65
C GLN A 112 11.74 -13.57 -9.33
N ILE A 113 12.41 -12.49 -9.73
CA ILE A 113 13.74 -12.55 -10.36
C ILE A 113 14.78 -13.06 -9.37
N ALA A 114 14.72 -12.62 -8.12
CA ALA A 114 15.65 -13.01 -7.05
C ALA A 114 15.39 -14.43 -6.51
N GLY A 115 14.23 -15.02 -6.79
CA GLY A 115 13.80 -16.30 -6.20
C GLY A 115 13.60 -16.22 -4.69
N SER A 116 13.29 -15.04 -4.15
CA SER A 116 13.19 -14.76 -2.71
C SER A 116 11.74 -14.58 -2.22
N GLN A 117 10.79 -15.25 -2.86
CA GLN A 117 9.39 -15.16 -2.47
C GLN A 117 9.15 -15.78 -1.09
N VAL A 118 8.56 -14.99 -0.19
CA VAL A 118 8.16 -15.42 1.15
C VAL A 118 6.64 -15.44 1.23
N HIS A 119 6.09 -16.55 1.73
CA HIS A 119 4.66 -16.71 1.92
C HIS A 119 4.25 -16.21 3.32
N PHE A 120 3.15 -15.48 3.37
CA PHE A 120 2.54 -15.03 4.61
C PHE A 120 1.85 -16.19 5.32
N THR A 121 2.21 -16.42 6.59
CA THR A 121 1.68 -17.54 7.39
C THR A 121 1.22 -17.14 8.80
N LEU A 122 1.27 -15.84 9.14
CA LEU A 122 0.89 -15.39 10.48
C LEU A 122 -0.62 -15.63 10.73
N PRO A 123 -0.98 -16.11 11.93
CA PRO A 123 -2.37 -16.36 12.29
C PRO A 123 -3.15 -15.08 12.49
N ARG A 124 -4.48 -15.18 12.38
CA ARG A 124 -5.42 -14.13 12.77
C ARG A 124 -6.20 -14.56 13.98
N LYS A 125 -6.55 -13.62 14.85
CA LYS A 125 -7.29 -13.90 16.10
C LYS A 125 -8.39 -12.87 16.30
N GLU A 126 -9.58 -13.35 16.73
CA GLU A 126 -10.64 -12.45 17.17
C GLU A 126 -10.25 -11.84 18.52
N VAL A 127 -10.37 -10.51 18.63
CA VAL A 127 -10.07 -9.75 19.84
C VAL A 127 -11.14 -8.68 20.07
N ARG A 128 -11.48 -8.43 21.34
CA ARG A 128 -12.46 -7.43 21.77
C ARG A 128 -11.91 -6.44 22.79
N THR A 129 -10.83 -6.80 23.46
CA THR A 129 -10.22 -5.98 24.52
C THR A 129 -8.74 -5.68 24.22
N GLN A 130 -8.21 -4.62 24.83
CA GLN A 130 -6.79 -4.28 24.73
C GLN A 130 -5.89 -5.37 25.31
N GLU A 131 -6.33 -6.02 26.36
CA GLU A 131 -5.63 -7.12 27.02
C GLU A 131 -5.48 -8.29 26.06
N GLU A 132 -6.56 -8.71 25.39
CA GLU A 132 -6.51 -9.76 24.36
C GLU A 132 -5.61 -9.38 23.19
N ALA A 133 -5.62 -8.11 22.78
CA ALA A 133 -4.74 -7.61 21.72
C ALA A 133 -3.25 -7.66 22.12
N LYS A 134 -2.91 -7.34 23.36
CA LYS A 134 -1.55 -7.47 23.91
C LYS A 134 -1.12 -8.93 24.06
N GLU A 135 -1.99 -9.78 24.57
CA GLU A 135 -1.72 -11.22 24.67
C GLU A 135 -1.41 -11.80 23.29
N PHE A 136 -2.23 -11.47 22.29
CA PHE A 136 -2.01 -11.92 20.94
C PHE A 136 -0.71 -11.34 20.31
N ALA A 137 -0.36 -10.08 20.61
CA ALA A 137 0.93 -9.53 20.25
C ALA A 137 2.10 -10.33 20.83
N GLY A 138 1.97 -10.79 22.08
CA GLY A 138 2.93 -11.70 22.71
C GLY A 138 3.04 -13.05 21.98
N GLU A 139 1.92 -13.64 21.55
CA GLU A 139 1.92 -14.87 20.74
C GLU A 139 2.63 -14.65 19.41
N ILE A 140 2.34 -13.55 18.71
CA ILE A 140 3.01 -13.19 17.44
C ILE A 140 4.51 -12.99 17.66
N ARG A 141 4.94 -12.34 18.75
CA ARG A 141 6.36 -12.21 19.08
C ARG A 141 7.06 -13.54 19.28
N GLN A 142 6.37 -14.53 19.89
CA GLN A 142 6.90 -15.89 20.03
C GLN A 142 7.04 -16.59 18.68
N ILE A 143 6.02 -16.51 17.82
CA ILE A 143 6.06 -17.08 16.45
C ILE A 143 7.24 -16.50 15.67
N LEU A 144 7.45 -15.19 15.77
CA LEU A 144 8.52 -14.46 15.10
C LEU A 144 9.90 -14.57 15.81
N SER A 145 9.97 -15.29 16.93
CA SER A 145 11.20 -15.48 17.73
C SER A 145 11.87 -14.14 18.14
N LEU A 146 11.09 -13.11 18.41
CA LEU A 146 11.59 -11.75 18.73
C LEU A 146 12.07 -11.60 20.18
N GLY A 147 11.83 -12.58 21.04
CA GLY A 147 12.17 -12.48 22.46
C GLY A 147 11.44 -11.33 23.16
N ASN A 148 12.03 -10.81 24.23
CA ASN A 148 11.46 -9.73 25.04
C ASN A 148 12.05 -8.34 24.73
N ASP A 149 13.12 -8.22 23.97
CA ASP A 149 13.75 -6.94 23.64
C ASP A 149 12.96 -6.16 22.58
N GLY A 150 13.27 -4.87 22.44
CA GLY A 150 12.71 -4.05 21.36
C GLY A 150 13.13 -4.59 19.97
N ILE A 151 12.25 -4.51 18.99
CA ILE A 151 12.55 -4.96 17.62
C ILE A 151 13.57 -3.99 16.99
N SER A 152 14.71 -4.48 16.51
CA SER A 152 15.74 -3.65 15.89
C SER A 152 15.29 -3.08 14.54
N ASN A 153 14.75 -3.92 13.68
CA ASN A 153 14.24 -3.54 12.36
C ASN A 153 12.83 -4.13 12.12
N VAL A 154 11.81 -3.30 12.32
CA VAL A 154 10.41 -3.72 12.17
C VAL A 154 10.10 -4.07 10.72
N ILE A 155 10.62 -3.30 9.76
CA ILE A 155 10.32 -3.51 8.33
C ILE A 155 10.88 -4.87 7.87
N GLU A 156 12.12 -5.16 8.19
CA GLU A 156 12.77 -6.43 7.87
C GLU A 156 12.00 -7.62 8.45
N VAL A 157 11.58 -7.53 9.73
CA VAL A 157 10.77 -8.58 10.36
C VAL A 157 9.44 -8.80 9.62
N LEU A 158 8.78 -7.75 9.15
CA LEU A 158 7.55 -7.87 8.39
C LEU A 158 7.79 -8.51 7.01
N GLU A 159 8.82 -8.07 6.30
CA GLU A 159 9.17 -8.56 4.96
C GLU A 159 9.63 -10.03 4.99
N ASP A 160 10.44 -10.41 5.98
CA ASP A 160 10.86 -11.80 6.22
C ASP A 160 9.69 -12.75 6.48
N ASN A 161 8.53 -12.20 6.87
CA ASN A 161 7.29 -12.95 7.10
C ASN A 161 6.24 -12.76 6.01
N GLY A 162 6.66 -12.33 4.82
CA GLY A 162 5.83 -12.27 3.61
C GLY A 162 4.91 -11.06 3.53
N ILE A 163 5.03 -10.07 4.42
CA ILE A 163 4.26 -8.83 4.38
C ILE A 163 5.02 -7.79 3.55
N LYS A 164 4.43 -7.28 2.50
CA LYS A 164 5.06 -6.27 1.65
C LYS A 164 4.93 -4.89 2.29
N VAL A 165 6.07 -4.22 2.53
CA VAL A 165 6.07 -2.89 3.13
C VAL A 165 6.48 -1.85 2.10
N ILE A 166 5.64 -0.82 1.91
CA ILE A 166 5.84 0.25 0.94
C ILE A 166 5.91 1.59 1.67
N GLU A 167 6.99 2.34 1.48
CA GLU A 167 7.10 3.71 1.95
C GLU A 167 6.69 4.70 0.85
N LEU A 168 5.72 5.58 1.13
CA LEU A 168 5.31 6.65 0.22
C LEU A 168 5.54 8.01 0.84
N SER A 169 6.38 8.84 0.22
CA SER A 169 6.83 10.13 0.77
C SER A 169 6.01 11.35 0.34
N GLU A 170 4.95 11.19 -0.45
CA GLU A 170 4.38 12.30 -1.20
C GLU A 170 3.04 12.86 -0.71
N ASN A 171 2.47 12.32 0.36
CA ASN A 171 1.16 12.75 0.83
C ASN A 171 1.13 12.98 2.35
N GLU A 172 0.79 14.20 2.75
CA GLU A 172 0.62 14.59 4.14
C GLU A 172 -0.67 14.03 4.79
N GLY A 173 -1.53 13.37 4.03
CA GLY A 173 -2.89 13.04 4.45
C GLY A 173 -3.10 11.66 5.08
N PHE A 174 -2.07 10.79 5.17
CA PHE A 174 -2.21 9.48 5.79
C PHE A 174 -1.00 9.16 6.69
N ASP A 175 -1.20 8.31 7.68
CA ASP A 175 -0.11 7.78 8.53
C ASP A 175 0.36 6.43 8.02
N GLY A 176 -0.56 5.51 7.87
CA GLY A 176 -0.37 4.18 7.33
C GLY A 176 -1.67 3.66 6.74
N LEU A 177 -1.57 2.54 6.07
CA LEU A 177 -2.70 1.76 5.57
C LEU A 177 -2.25 0.32 5.32
N SER A 178 -3.17 -0.60 5.42
CA SER A 178 -2.90 -2.02 5.22
C SER A 178 -4.05 -2.71 4.50
N GLY A 179 -3.76 -3.88 3.95
CA GLY A 179 -4.74 -4.70 3.26
C GLY A 179 -4.11 -5.85 2.52
N PHE A 180 -4.88 -6.45 1.61
CA PHE A 180 -4.44 -7.59 0.80
C PHE A 180 -4.53 -7.26 -0.68
N ALA A 181 -3.42 -7.39 -1.40
CA ALA A 181 -3.40 -7.40 -2.84
C ALA A 181 -3.67 -8.83 -3.34
N ASN A 182 -4.38 -8.96 -4.47
CA ASN A 182 -4.78 -10.25 -5.03
C ASN A 182 -5.45 -11.19 -3.99
N GLU A 183 -6.06 -10.64 -2.94
CA GLU A 183 -6.69 -11.35 -1.80
C GLU A 183 -5.73 -12.13 -0.88
N GLU A 184 -4.48 -12.32 -1.25
CA GLU A 184 -3.52 -13.20 -0.58
C GLU A 184 -2.25 -12.49 -0.12
N ILE A 185 -1.84 -11.43 -0.79
CA ILE A 185 -0.57 -10.75 -0.53
C ILE A 185 -0.80 -9.61 0.48
N PRO A 186 -0.42 -9.79 1.75
CA PRO A 186 -0.56 -8.72 2.72
C PRO A 186 0.41 -7.59 2.41
N LEU A 187 -0.08 -6.38 2.51
CA LEU A 187 0.73 -5.19 2.34
C LEU A 187 0.47 -4.16 3.45
N ILE A 188 1.51 -3.46 3.81
CA ILE A 188 1.49 -2.31 4.70
C ILE A 188 2.12 -1.14 3.95
N VAL A 189 1.46 0.00 3.97
CA VAL A 189 2.01 1.24 3.43
C VAL A 189 2.20 2.23 4.57
N VAL A 190 3.38 2.82 4.65
CA VAL A 190 3.71 3.82 5.68
C VAL A 190 4.08 5.15 5.04
N ASN A 191 3.80 6.24 5.73
CA ASN A 191 4.22 7.56 5.28
C ASN A 191 5.73 7.73 5.48
N GLY A 192 6.48 7.78 4.37
CA GLY A 192 7.93 7.92 4.36
C GLY A 192 8.46 9.22 4.96
N ASN A 193 7.61 10.27 5.06
CA ASN A 193 7.99 11.57 5.66
C ASN A 193 8.06 11.53 7.19
N PHE A 194 7.61 10.44 7.82
CA PHE A 194 7.67 10.33 9.27
C PHE A 194 9.04 9.90 9.79
N PRO A 195 9.41 10.30 11.04
CA PRO A 195 10.56 9.78 11.71
C PRO A 195 10.51 8.25 11.84
N THR A 196 11.67 7.61 11.92
CA THR A 196 11.79 6.14 11.97
C THR A 196 10.94 5.52 13.08
N GLU A 197 10.92 6.13 14.26
CA GLU A 197 10.15 5.65 15.41
C GLU A 197 8.66 5.61 15.11
N ARG A 198 8.14 6.66 14.46
CA ARG A 198 6.73 6.72 14.06
C ARG A 198 6.41 5.72 12.96
N LYS A 199 7.30 5.55 11.97
CA LYS A 199 7.13 4.55 10.90
C LYS A 199 7.06 3.15 11.49
N ARG A 200 7.94 2.80 12.44
CA ARG A 200 7.95 1.51 13.12
C ARG A 200 6.63 1.23 13.87
N PHE A 201 6.16 2.20 14.65
CA PHE A 201 4.89 2.09 15.34
C PHE A 201 3.72 1.96 14.37
N THR A 202 3.69 2.80 13.33
CA THR A 202 2.64 2.76 12.31
C THR A 202 2.62 1.41 11.60
N ALA A 203 3.77 0.85 11.21
CA ALA A 203 3.83 -0.45 10.55
C ALA A 203 3.27 -1.58 11.43
N LEU A 204 3.55 -1.58 12.73
CA LEU A 204 3.00 -2.55 13.67
C LEU A 204 1.52 -2.30 13.98
N HIS A 205 1.06 -1.05 13.96
CA HIS A 205 -0.35 -0.70 14.04
C HIS A 205 -1.13 -1.25 12.84
N GLU A 206 -0.59 -1.07 11.63
CA GLU A 206 -1.16 -1.63 10.41
C GLU A 206 -1.10 -3.17 10.38
N LEU A 207 -0.07 -3.79 10.99
CA LEU A 207 -0.05 -5.22 11.22
C LEU A 207 -1.23 -5.66 12.12
N GLY A 208 -1.55 -4.87 13.15
CA GLY A 208 -2.73 -5.09 13.97
C GLY A 208 -4.00 -5.16 13.13
N HIS A 209 -4.18 -4.26 12.16
CA HIS A 209 -5.33 -4.31 11.24
C HIS A 209 -5.36 -5.54 10.33
N LEU A 210 -4.22 -6.13 10.02
CA LEU A 210 -4.15 -7.36 9.21
C LEU A 210 -4.45 -8.61 10.04
N LEU A 211 -4.05 -8.65 11.31
CA LEU A 211 -4.08 -9.86 12.12
C LEU A 211 -5.27 -9.93 13.09
N LEU A 212 -5.77 -8.78 13.55
CA LEU A 212 -6.90 -8.74 14.49
C LEU A 212 -8.23 -8.87 13.73
N ASN A 213 -8.94 -9.96 13.95
CA ASN A 213 -10.32 -10.11 13.51
C ASN A 213 -11.20 -9.35 14.50
N ILE A 214 -11.45 -8.09 14.21
CA ILE A 214 -12.20 -7.20 15.12
C ILE A 214 -13.69 -7.27 14.74
N PRO A 215 -14.58 -7.56 15.69
CA PRO A 215 -16.02 -7.63 15.45
C PRO A 215 -16.59 -6.30 14.94
N ALA A 216 -17.58 -6.40 14.04
CA ALA A 216 -18.17 -5.24 13.36
C ALA A 216 -19.03 -4.34 14.27
N ASP A 217 -19.33 -4.79 15.49
CA ASP A 217 -20.07 -4.02 16.50
C ASP A 217 -19.21 -3.00 17.27
N LEU A 218 -17.86 -3.07 17.12
CA LEU A 218 -16.97 -2.10 17.73
C LEU A 218 -16.87 -0.80 16.89
N THR A 219 -16.77 0.31 17.62
CA THR A 219 -16.57 1.63 16.99
C THR A 219 -15.17 1.76 16.38
N SER A 220 -15.00 2.66 15.40
CA SER A 220 -13.67 2.94 14.82
C SER A 220 -12.65 3.34 15.89
N LYS A 221 -13.06 4.05 16.96
CA LYS A 221 -12.17 4.43 18.05
C LYS A 221 -11.70 3.23 18.87
N GLU A 222 -12.56 2.26 19.11
CA GLU A 222 -12.21 1.02 19.81
C GLU A 222 -11.27 0.18 18.95
N ILE A 223 -11.55 0.05 17.65
CA ILE A 223 -10.68 -0.65 16.70
C ILE A 223 -9.26 -0.06 16.71
N GLU A 224 -9.14 1.27 16.59
CA GLU A 224 -7.84 1.95 16.65
C GLU A 224 -7.13 1.72 17.98
N SER A 225 -7.89 1.68 19.09
CA SER A 225 -7.35 1.41 20.43
C SER A 225 -6.78 -0.01 20.56
N LEU A 226 -7.43 -1.01 19.96
CA LEU A 226 -6.94 -2.39 19.91
C LEU A 226 -5.65 -2.50 19.10
N CYS A 227 -5.60 -1.89 17.90
CA CYS A 227 -4.41 -1.88 17.06
C CYS A 227 -3.24 -1.13 17.73
N ASN A 228 -3.50 -0.04 18.46
CA ASN A 228 -2.49 0.66 19.23
C ASN A 228 -1.94 -0.20 20.38
N ALA A 229 -2.81 -0.92 21.11
CA ALA A 229 -2.40 -1.83 22.18
C ALA A 229 -1.53 -2.97 21.64
N PHE A 230 -1.94 -3.58 20.52
CA PHE A 230 -1.16 -4.58 19.80
C PHE A 230 0.21 -4.04 19.37
N ALA A 231 0.25 -2.89 18.69
CA ALA A 231 1.49 -2.29 18.20
C ALA A 231 2.47 -1.94 19.33
N SER A 232 1.95 -1.42 20.44
CA SER A 232 2.77 -1.08 21.61
C SER A 232 3.43 -2.30 22.22
N GLU A 233 2.68 -3.40 22.42
CA GLU A 233 3.19 -4.65 22.96
C GLU A 233 4.14 -5.34 21.99
N MET A 234 3.84 -5.28 20.68
CA MET A 234 4.76 -5.75 19.62
C MET A 234 6.09 -5.00 19.66
N LEU A 235 6.06 -3.67 19.77
CA LEU A 235 7.28 -2.85 19.72
C LEU A 235 8.15 -3.03 20.96
N LEU A 236 7.53 -3.04 22.15
CA LEU A 236 8.21 -3.22 23.42
C LEU A 236 7.26 -3.84 24.47
N PRO A 237 7.46 -5.10 24.85
CA PRO A 237 6.61 -5.77 25.82
C PRO A 237 6.56 -5.05 27.17
N ALA A 238 5.37 -4.99 27.77
CA ALA A 238 5.12 -4.33 29.04
C ALA A 238 5.96 -4.91 30.19
N VAL A 239 6.30 -6.19 30.13
CA VAL A 239 7.18 -6.88 31.11
C VAL A 239 8.56 -6.25 31.15
N VAL A 240 9.09 -5.90 29.98
CA VAL A 240 10.43 -5.26 29.87
C VAL A 240 10.41 -3.83 30.39
N LEU A 241 9.36 -3.08 30.06
CA LEU A 241 9.20 -1.73 30.61
C LEU A 241 9.16 -1.73 32.12
N LYS A 242 8.37 -2.62 32.73
CA LYS A 242 8.30 -2.76 34.20
C LYS A 242 9.65 -3.14 34.83
N SER A 243 10.42 -4.01 34.19
CA SER A 243 11.71 -4.42 34.71
C SER A 243 12.81 -3.36 34.60
N LYS A 244 12.70 -2.42 33.62
CA LYS A 244 13.70 -1.37 33.40
C LYS A 244 13.38 -0.04 34.09
N LEU A 245 12.11 0.20 34.42
CA LEU A 245 11.66 1.44 35.05
C LEU A 245 11.45 1.31 36.57
N GLY A 246 11.51 0.10 37.12
CA GLY A 246 11.38 -0.20 38.56
C GLY A 246 9.97 -0.45 38.97
#